data_b917d6926368b51fb4bc2f4cd36b6149
#
_entry.id   b917d6926368b51fb4bc2f4cd36b6149
#
_cell.length_a   1.000
_cell.length_b   1.000
_cell.length_c   1.000
_cell.angle_alpha   90.00
_cell.angle_beta   90.00
_cell.angle_gamma   90.00
#
_symmetry.space_group_name_H-M   'P 1'
#
loop_
_entity.id
_entity.type
_entity.pdbx_description
1 polymer ?
#
loop_
_entity_poly.entity_id
_entity_poly.type
_entity_poly.pdbx_seq_one_letter_code
_entity_poly.pdbx_strand_id
1 'polypeptide(L)'
;RGIAKAKGIKINEYGVFKGNKKIAGKEEKDVYRVLRMEWIEPELREDRGEIEAAQEKRLPKLVQESEIKGDLHVHSKWSDGTSSIEEIAQAAQKRGYQYGAICDHSKSLKIAHGLDEPRLMKQIEEIDRINERLKGFQILKGTEVDILSDGKLDLSEKILEKLDVVVAAIHSGFKQEKEKMTKR
;
A
#
# COMPACT_ATOMS: atom_id res chain seq x y z
N ARG A 1 7.86 -30.71 3.93
CA ARG A 1 8.26 -32.10 3.60
C ARG A 1 8.37 -32.98 4.86
N GLY A 2 8.93 -32.53 5.99
CA GLY A 2 9.05 -33.28 7.24
C GLY A 2 7.74 -33.89 7.72
N ILE A 3 6.69 -33.10 7.83
CA ILE A 3 5.35 -33.52 8.25
C ILE A 3 4.77 -34.61 7.32
N ALA A 4 4.92 -34.45 6.01
CA ALA A 4 4.47 -35.43 5.04
C ALA A 4 5.20 -36.76 5.20
N LYS A 5 6.52 -36.73 5.35
CA LYS A 5 7.36 -37.93 5.59
C LYS A 5 6.96 -38.65 6.84
N ALA A 6 6.71 -37.94 7.94
CA ALA A 6 6.24 -38.54 9.21
C ALA A 6 4.86 -39.23 9.07
N LYS A 7 4.03 -38.83 8.12
CA LYS A 7 2.72 -39.42 7.79
C LYS A 7 2.79 -40.52 6.70
N GLY A 8 3.99 -40.90 6.23
CA GLY A 8 4.18 -41.84 5.14
C GLY A 8 3.67 -41.33 3.78
N ILE A 9 3.68 -39.99 3.59
CA ILE A 9 3.20 -39.31 2.38
C ILE A 9 4.40 -38.79 1.60
N LYS A 10 4.45 -39.05 0.30
CA LYS A 10 5.41 -38.47 -0.66
C LYS A 10 4.77 -37.29 -1.38
N ILE A 11 5.47 -36.17 -1.43
CA ILE A 11 5.06 -34.95 -2.17
C ILE A 11 6.17 -34.61 -3.17
N ASN A 12 5.77 -34.45 -4.43
CA ASN A 12 6.63 -34.00 -5.52
C ASN A 12 5.82 -33.13 -6.50
N GLU A 13 6.43 -32.68 -7.59
CA GLU A 13 5.84 -31.85 -8.64
C GLU A 13 4.62 -32.48 -9.34
N TYR A 14 4.47 -33.80 -9.26
CA TYR A 14 3.33 -34.52 -9.85
C TYR A 14 2.15 -34.69 -8.89
N GLY A 15 2.33 -34.39 -7.60
CA GLY A 15 1.27 -34.40 -6.60
C GLY A 15 1.63 -35.06 -5.27
N VAL A 16 0.61 -35.53 -4.58
CA VAL A 16 0.68 -36.16 -3.26
C VAL A 16 0.39 -37.64 -3.39
N PHE A 17 1.26 -38.49 -2.85
CA PHE A 17 1.20 -39.94 -3.00
C PHE A 17 1.24 -40.65 -1.66
N LYS A 18 0.48 -41.76 -1.55
CA LYS A 18 0.61 -42.76 -0.48
C LYS A 18 1.00 -44.10 -1.11
N GLY A 19 2.22 -44.55 -0.88
CA GLY A 19 2.82 -45.59 -1.70
C GLY A 19 2.90 -45.16 -3.15
N ASN A 20 2.40 -46.01 -4.08
CA ASN A 20 2.37 -45.71 -5.51
C ASN A 20 1.08 -45.00 -5.97
N LYS A 21 0.11 -44.81 -5.07
CA LYS A 21 -1.17 -44.19 -5.41
C LYS A 21 -1.14 -42.67 -5.23
N LYS A 22 -1.45 -41.92 -6.30
CA LYS A 22 -1.70 -40.49 -6.20
C LYS A 22 -3.01 -40.26 -5.47
N ILE A 23 -2.99 -39.49 -4.38
CA ILE A 23 -4.13 -39.23 -3.50
C ILE A 23 -4.64 -37.78 -3.56
N ALA A 24 -3.80 -36.83 -4.02
CA ALA A 24 -4.14 -35.42 -4.17
C ALA A 24 -3.11 -34.68 -5.03
N GLY A 25 -3.30 -33.36 -5.20
CA GLY A 25 -2.34 -32.48 -5.87
C GLY A 25 -2.81 -32.07 -7.26
N LYS A 26 -4.10 -31.71 -7.40
CA LYS A 26 -4.58 -30.89 -8.51
C LYS A 26 -4.27 -29.43 -8.27
N GLU A 27 -4.45 -29.02 -7.02
CA GLU A 27 -4.21 -27.66 -6.54
C GLU A 27 -3.25 -27.69 -5.35
N GLU A 28 -2.57 -26.60 -5.09
CA GLU A 28 -1.67 -26.48 -3.93
C GLU A 28 -2.41 -26.72 -2.60
N LYS A 29 -3.64 -26.21 -2.47
CA LYS A 29 -4.50 -26.39 -1.29
C LYS A 29 -4.73 -27.87 -0.94
N ASP A 30 -4.66 -28.78 -1.91
CA ASP A 30 -4.80 -30.20 -1.67
C ASP A 30 -3.67 -30.76 -0.80
N VAL A 31 -2.44 -30.22 -0.96
CA VAL A 31 -1.27 -30.63 -0.17
C VAL A 31 -1.53 -30.33 1.31
N TYR A 32 -1.99 -29.13 1.63
CA TYR A 32 -2.30 -28.72 2.99
C TYR A 32 -3.44 -29.54 3.59
N ARG A 33 -4.51 -29.76 2.80
CA ARG A 33 -5.66 -30.58 3.23
C ARG A 33 -5.27 -32.00 3.61
N VAL A 34 -4.41 -32.67 2.81
CA VAL A 34 -3.91 -34.03 3.11
C VAL A 34 -3.07 -34.04 4.38
N LEU A 35 -2.35 -32.96 4.66
CA LEU A 35 -1.55 -32.81 5.87
C LEU A 35 -2.39 -32.40 7.10
N ARG A 36 -3.71 -32.13 6.93
CA ARG A 36 -4.64 -31.63 7.95
C ARG A 36 -4.22 -30.25 8.48
N MET A 37 -3.82 -29.38 7.57
CA MET A 37 -3.41 -28.01 7.84
C MET A 37 -4.32 -27.06 7.07
N GLU A 38 -4.52 -25.86 7.58
CA GLU A 38 -5.03 -24.74 6.78
C GLU A 38 -4.03 -24.41 5.67
N TRP A 39 -4.53 -23.96 4.55
CA TRP A 39 -3.68 -23.47 3.48
C TRP A 39 -3.03 -22.16 3.92
N ILE A 40 -1.71 -22.14 3.87
CA ILE A 40 -0.92 -20.95 4.20
C ILE A 40 -0.84 -20.07 2.96
N GLU A 41 -1.37 -18.85 3.04
CA GLU A 41 -1.24 -17.88 1.97
C GLU A 41 0.24 -17.60 1.67
N PRO A 42 0.63 -17.37 0.41
CA PRO A 42 2.03 -17.13 0.05
C PRO A 42 2.69 -16.02 0.87
N GLU A 43 1.95 -14.97 1.21
CA GLU A 43 2.41 -13.81 1.98
C GLU A 43 2.80 -14.16 3.43
N LEU A 44 2.33 -15.29 3.95
CA LEU A 44 2.63 -15.75 5.31
C LEU A 44 3.80 -16.75 5.38
N ARG A 45 4.39 -17.15 4.25
CA ARG A 45 5.40 -18.22 4.18
C ARG A 45 6.81 -17.69 4.44
N GLU A 46 7.06 -17.23 5.66
CA GLU A 46 8.32 -16.60 6.06
C GLU A 46 9.11 -17.37 7.14
N ASP A 47 8.70 -18.62 7.43
CA ASP A 47 9.30 -19.47 8.48
C ASP A 47 9.27 -18.78 9.87
N ARG A 48 8.10 -18.22 10.22
CA ARG A 48 7.84 -17.51 11.49
C ARG A 48 6.75 -18.15 12.35
N GLY A 49 6.52 -19.48 12.18
CA GLY A 49 5.54 -20.23 12.95
C GLY A 49 4.19 -20.40 12.22
N GLU A 50 4.11 -20.07 10.93
CA GLU A 50 2.90 -20.24 10.13
C GLU A 50 2.51 -21.71 9.97
N ILE A 51 3.47 -22.66 10.05
CA ILE A 51 3.18 -24.09 9.94
C ILE A 51 2.40 -24.57 11.15
N GLU A 52 2.84 -24.21 12.34
CA GLU A 52 2.18 -24.53 13.61
C GLU A 52 0.81 -23.84 13.69
N ALA A 53 0.75 -22.57 13.30
CA ALA A 53 -0.52 -21.82 13.24
C ALA A 53 -1.53 -22.48 12.29
N ALA A 54 -1.08 -22.98 11.12
CA ALA A 54 -1.94 -23.70 10.18
C ALA A 54 -2.45 -25.03 10.71
N GLN A 55 -1.63 -25.75 11.49
CA GLN A 55 -2.04 -27.00 12.15
C GLN A 55 -3.08 -26.75 13.24
N GLU A 56 -2.96 -25.65 13.95
CA GLU A 56 -3.84 -25.26 15.05
C GLU A 56 -5.02 -24.39 14.61
N LYS A 57 -5.16 -24.13 13.31
CA LYS A 57 -6.20 -23.26 12.72
C LYS A 57 -6.19 -21.84 13.31
N ARG A 58 -5.01 -21.26 13.44
CA ARG A 58 -4.78 -19.92 14.01
C ARG A 58 -4.09 -18.96 13.02
N LEU A 59 -4.18 -19.27 11.71
CA LEU A 59 -3.65 -18.35 10.71
C LEU A 59 -4.40 -17.01 10.77
N PRO A 60 -3.72 -15.86 10.62
CA PRO A 60 -4.39 -14.59 10.52
C PRO A 60 -5.20 -14.51 9.23
N LYS A 61 -6.33 -13.82 9.29
CA LYS A 61 -7.07 -13.44 8.07
C LYS A 61 -6.34 -12.28 7.41
N LEU A 62 -5.86 -12.49 6.19
CA LEU A 62 -5.24 -11.43 5.40
C LEU A 62 -6.30 -10.47 4.83
N VAL A 63 -5.89 -9.21 4.69
CA VAL A 63 -6.71 -8.19 4.01
C VAL A 63 -6.91 -8.61 2.57
N GLN A 64 -8.15 -8.53 2.09
CA GLN A 64 -8.51 -8.80 0.70
C GLN A 64 -8.61 -7.50 -0.08
N GLU A 65 -8.37 -7.53 -1.40
CA GLU A 65 -8.48 -6.36 -2.27
C GLU A 65 -9.85 -5.66 -2.14
N SER A 66 -10.93 -6.43 -2.00
CA SER A 66 -12.29 -5.91 -1.81
C SER A 66 -12.52 -5.20 -0.46
N GLU A 67 -11.61 -5.38 0.50
CA GLU A 67 -11.67 -4.73 1.82
C GLU A 67 -10.95 -3.37 1.83
N ILE A 68 -10.14 -3.05 0.80
CA ILE A 68 -9.49 -1.76 0.65
C ILE A 68 -10.55 -0.69 0.33
N LYS A 69 -10.56 0.38 1.10
CA LYS A 69 -11.58 1.44 1.02
C LYS A 69 -11.06 2.75 0.43
N GLY A 70 -9.77 2.88 0.25
CA GLY A 70 -9.18 4.10 -0.31
C GLY A 70 -7.69 4.00 -0.54
N ASP A 71 -7.16 5.05 -1.15
CA ASP A 71 -5.73 5.26 -1.39
C ASP A 71 -5.34 6.61 -0.77
N LEU A 72 -4.29 6.62 0.04
CA LEU A 72 -3.88 7.80 0.79
C LEU A 72 -2.67 8.53 0.19
N HIS A 73 -2.23 8.14 -1.02
CA HIS A 73 -1.09 8.79 -1.65
C HIS A 73 -1.14 8.67 -3.18
N VAL A 74 -1.74 9.67 -3.83
CA VAL A 74 -1.86 9.72 -5.29
C VAL A 74 -1.42 11.08 -5.80
N HIS A 75 -0.63 11.09 -6.88
CA HIS A 75 -0.18 12.32 -7.57
C HIS A 75 -1.08 12.65 -8.76
N SER A 76 -1.37 13.92 -8.94
CA SER A 76 -2.17 14.44 -10.03
C SER A 76 -1.33 15.22 -11.06
N LYS A 77 -1.97 15.72 -12.11
CA LYS A 77 -1.35 16.65 -13.07
C LYS A 77 -0.88 17.98 -12.47
N TRP A 78 -1.17 18.23 -11.20
CA TRP A 78 -0.63 19.38 -10.51
C TRP A 78 0.87 19.28 -10.27
N SER A 79 1.39 18.05 -10.03
CA SER A 79 2.82 17.77 -9.99
C SER A 79 3.26 16.89 -11.17
N ASP A 80 3.59 15.65 -10.94
CA ASP A 80 4.12 14.71 -11.93
C ASP A 80 3.17 13.57 -12.30
N GLY A 81 1.96 13.56 -11.77
CA GLY A 81 0.92 12.63 -12.18
C GLY A 81 0.40 12.89 -13.59
N THR A 82 -0.22 11.90 -14.21
CA THR A 82 -0.72 11.95 -15.59
C THR A 82 -2.22 12.24 -15.70
N SER A 83 -2.96 12.15 -14.59
CA SER A 83 -4.42 12.31 -14.55
C SER A 83 -4.84 13.53 -13.75
N SER A 84 -5.97 14.13 -14.14
CA SER A 84 -6.62 15.17 -13.34
C SER A 84 -7.20 14.60 -12.05
N ILE A 85 -7.45 15.44 -11.07
CA ILE A 85 -8.07 15.04 -9.80
C ILE A 85 -9.43 14.37 -10.03
N GLU A 86 -10.22 14.89 -10.98
CA GLU A 86 -11.53 14.33 -11.31
C GLU A 86 -11.43 12.94 -11.94
N GLU A 87 -10.48 12.71 -12.86
CA GLU A 87 -10.20 11.38 -13.44
C GLU A 87 -9.76 10.37 -12.38
N ILE A 88 -8.91 10.78 -11.43
CA ILE A 88 -8.47 9.96 -10.30
C ILE A 88 -9.67 9.56 -9.44
N ALA A 89 -10.52 10.52 -9.07
CA ALA A 89 -11.72 10.27 -8.28
C ALA A 89 -12.68 9.27 -8.96
N GLN A 90 -12.93 9.45 -10.25
CA GLN A 90 -13.77 8.54 -11.03
C GLN A 90 -13.19 7.11 -11.10
N ALA A 91 -11.88 6.99 -11.27
CA ALA A 91 -11.20 5.69 -11.28
C ALA A 91 -11.27 4.99 -9.91
N ALA A 92 -11.09 5.74 -8.83
CA ALA A 92 -11.18 5.25 -7.46
C ALA A 92 -12.61 4.77 -7.12
N GLN A 93 -13.64 5.55 -7.50
CA GLN A 93 -15.04 5.14 -7.33
C GLN A 93 -15.37 3.85 -8.08
N LYS A 94 -14.88 3.68 -9.31
CA LYS A 94 -15.07 2.43 -10.08
C LYS A 94 -14.45 1.20 -9.39
N ARG A 95 -13.42 1.38 -8.58
CA ARG A 95 -12.80 0.33 -7.75
C ARG A 95 -13.55 0.07 -6.44
N GLY A 96 -14.60 0.83 -6.14
CA GLY A 96 -15.36 0.73 -4.90
C GLY A 96 -14.68 1.41 -3.71
N TYR A 97 -13.73 2.32 -3.94
CA TYR A 97 -13.12 3.12 -2.89
C TYR A 97 -14.10 4.18 -2.39
N GLN A 98 -13.94 4.55 -1.13
CA GLN A 98 -14.77 5.55 -0.45
C GLN A 98 -14.04 6.89 -0.27
N TYR A 99 -12.71 6.87 -0.34
CA TYR A 99 -11.85 8.05 -0.25
C TYR A 99 -10.55 7.87 -1.02
N GLY A 100 -9.89 9.00 -1.32
CA GLY A 100 -8.53 9.03 -1.86
C GLY A 100 -7.85 10.34 -1.54
N ALA A 101 -6.55 10.32 -1.20
CA ALA A 101 -5.79 11.53 -0.93
C ALA A 101 -4.96 11.94 -2.16
N ILE A 102 -5.08 13.20 -2.56
CA ILE A 102 -4.18 13.81 -3.54
C ILE A 102 -2.97 14.35 -2.78
N CYS A 103 -1.79 13.79 -3.04
CA CYS A 103 -0.55 14.10 -2.32
C CYS A 103 0.53 14.58 -3.28
N ASP A 104 0.25 15.58 -4.09
CA ASP A 104 1.21 16.15 -5.02
C ASP A 104 2.46 16.70 -4.30
N HIS A 105 3.61 16.63 -4.97
CA HIS A 105 4.89 17.07 -4.44
C HIS A 105 4.92 18.55 -4.11
N SER A 106 5.67 18.92 -3.06
CA SER A 106 5.92 20.29 -2.68
C SER A 106 7.08 20.94 -3.46
N LYS A 107 7.22 22.24 -3.35
CA LYS A 107 8.03 23.12 -4.22
C LYS A 107 9.51 22.75 -4.37
N SER A 108 10.10 22.04 -3.40
CA SER A 108 11.53 21.69 -3.45
C SER A 108 11.82 20.66 -4.54
N LEU A 109 10.87 19.81 -4.89
CA LEU A 109 11.01 18.82 -5.95
C LEU A 109 10.65 19.41 -7.32
N LYS A 110 11.54 20.23 -7.85
CA LYS A 110 11.32 20.96 -9.13
C LYS A 110 11.12 20.03 -10.33
N ILE A 111 11.79 18.89 -10.36
CA ILE A 111 11.68 17.93 -11.47
C ILE A 111 10.27 17.33 -11.57
N ALA A 112 9.56 17.25 -10.45
CA ALA A 112 8.17 16.81 -10.38
C ALA A 112 7.16 17.98 -10.44
N HIS A 113 7.60 19.20 -10.79
CA HIS A 113 6.76 20.40 -10.82
C HIS A 113 6.06 20.71 -9.49
N GLY A 114 6.73 20.37 -8.37
CA GLY A 114 6.19 20.50 -7.01
C GLY A 114 5.53 21.87 -6.73
N LEU A 115 4.48 21.83 -5.91
CA LEU A 115 3.59 22.96 -5.66
C LEU A 115 4.19 23.91 -4.61
N ASP A 116 4.19 25.20 -4.94
CA ASP A 116 4.32 26.25 -3.94
C ASP A 116 2.97 26.47 -3.22
N GLU A 117 2.98 27.29 -2.15
CA GLU A 117 1.77 27.55 -1.37
C GLU A 117 0.60 28.14 -2.18
N PRO A 118 0.80 29.11 -3.11
CA PRO A 118 -0.27 29.60 -3.96
C PRO A 118 -0.87 28.54 -4.87
N ARG A 119 -0.07 27.64 -5.44
CA ARG A 119 -0.55 26.53 -6.28
C ARG A 119 -1.29 25.49 -5.44
N LEU A 120 -0.77 25.15 -4.27
CA LEU A 120 -1.42 24.22 -3.35
C LEU A 120 -2.79 24.75 -2.89
N MET A 121 -2.90 26.04 -2.60
CA MET A 121 -4.21 26.64 -2.28
C MET A 121 -5.22 26.53 -3.43
N LYS A 122 -4.80 26.75 -4.67
CA LYS A 122 -5.68 26.55 -5.83
C LYS A 122 -6.11 25.09 -6.01
N GLN A 123 -5.22 24.16 -5.72
CA GLN A 123 -5.54 22.73 -5.74
C GLN A 123 -6.56 22.37 -4.66
N ILE A 124 -6.41 22.88 -3.44
CA ILE A 124 -7.38 22.74 -2.36
C ILE A 124 -8.76 23.22 -2.79
N GLU A 125 -8.85 24.40 -3.40
CA GLU A 125 -10.11 24.97 -3.94
C GLU A 125 -10.71 24.11 -5.06
N GLU A 126 -9.87 23.49 -5.89
CA GLU A 126 -10.33 22.54 -6.92
C GLU A 126 -10.90 21.27 -6.27
N ILE A 127 -10.21 20.70 -5.28
CA ILE A 127 -10.65 19.53 -4.53
C ILE A 127 -12.01 19.81 -3.87
N ASP A 128 -12.15 20.94 -3.20
CA ASP A 128 -13.40 21.32 -2.53
C ASP A 128 -14.57 21.39 -3.54
N ARG A 129 -14.38 22.03 -4.69
CA ARG A 129 -15.39 22.09 -5.77
C ARG A 129 -15.75 20.72 -6.35
N ILE A 130 -14.78 19.82 -6.45
CA ILE A 130 -15.03 18.45 -6.93
C ILE A 130 -15.83 17.69 -5.88
N ASN A 131 -15.44 17.77 -4.60
CA ASN A 131 -16.11 17.11 -3.49
C ASN A 131 -17.59 17.50 -3.34
N GLU A 132 -17.95 18.78 -3.63
CA GLU A 132 -19.35 19.23 -3.61
C GLU A 132 -20.26 18.43 -4.58
N ARG A 133 -19.68 17.87 -5.65
CA ARG A 133 -20.41 17.12 -6.69
C ARG A 133 -20.31 15.61 -6.54
N LEU A 134 -19.33 15.12 -5.78
CA LEU A 134 -19.10 13.69 -5.59
C LEU A 134 -20.10 13.08 -4.60
N LYS A 135 -20.55 11.87 -4.88
CA LYS A 135 -21.40 11.09 -3.99
C LYS A 135 -20.73 9.76 -3.68
N GLY A 136 -20.66 9.40 -2.40
CA GLY A 136 -20.09 8.12 -1.96
C GLY A 136 -18.56 7.98 -2.09
N PHE A 137 -17.87 9.08 -2.39
CA PHE A 137 -16.41 9.17 -2.43
C PHE A 137 -15.97 10.55 -1.97
N GLN A 138 -14.88 10.62 -1.22
CA GLN A 138 -14.28 11.87 -0.75
C GLN A 138 -12.82 11.97 -1.18
N ILE A 139 -12.46 13.10 -1.78
CA ILE A 139 -11.05 13.43 -2.02
C ILE A 139 -10.53 14.14 -0.78
N LEU A 140 -9.47 13.59 -0.20
CA LEU A 140 -8.73 14.21 0.89
C LEU A 140 -7.66 15.15 0.32
N LYS A 141 -7.55 16.32 0.92
CA LYS A 141 -6.52 17.32 0.59
C LYS A 141 -5.21 16.89 1.20
N GLY A 142 -4.21 16.61 0.38
CA GLY A 142 -2.92 16.15 0.85
C GLY A 142 -1.75 16.86 0.19
N THR A 143 -0.56 16.50 0.63
CA THR A 143 0.72 16.86 -0.01
C THR A 143 1.79 15.85 0.35
N GLU A 144 2.72 15.60 -0.56
CA GLU A 144 4.01 15.01 -0.24
C GLU A 144 5.03 16.13 -0.04
N VAL A 145 5.27 16.49 1.22
CA VAL A 145 6.13 17.60 1.59
C VAL A 145 7.59 17.15 1.74
N ASP A 146 8.53 17.89 1.15
CA ASP A 146 9.95 17.63 1.31
C ASP A 146 10.45 17.97 2.71
N ILE A 147 11.20 17.02 3.30
CA ILE A 147 12.04 17.31 4.46
C ILE A 147 13.37 17.86 3.93
N LEU A 148 13.66 19.12 4.22
CA LEU A 148 14.87 19.80 3.80
C LEU A 148 16.12 19.28 4.52
N SER A 149 17.31 19.62 4.03
CA SER A 149 18.59 19.15 4.60
C SER A 149 18.84 19.60 6.05
N ASP A 150 18.11 20.58 6.53
CA ASP A 150 18.13 21.05 7.94
C ASP A 150 17.02 20.42 8.81
N GLY A 151 16.22 19.53 8.25
CA GLY A 151 15.11 18.83 8.92
C GLY A 151 13.79 19.57 8.91
N LYS A 152 13.71 20.78 8.31
CA LYS A 152 12.46 21.51 8.16
C LYS A 152 11.65 21.01 6.98
N LEU A 153 10.35 21.20 7.07
CA LEU A 153 9.46 21.00 5.92
C LEU A 153 9.51 22.23 4.99
N ASP A 154 9.37 22.02 3.69
CA ASP A 154 9.48 23.09 2.69
C ASP A 154 8.16 23.86 2.47
N LEU A 155 7.12 23.54 3.22
CA LEU A 155 5.87 24.29 3.32
C LEU A 155 5.69 24.81 4.75
N SER A 156 4.98 25.95 4.88
CA SER A 156 4.71 26.53 6.21
C SER A 156 3.67 25.70 6.97
N GLU A 157 3.79 25.69 8.31
CA GLU A 157 2.84 25.03 9.20
C GLU A 157 1.40 25.51 8.95
N LYS A 158 1.22 26.80 8.72
CA LYS A 158 -0.08 27.42 8.39
C LYS A 158 -0.76 26.82 7.16
N ILE A 159 0.00 26.40 6.16
CA ILE A 159 -0.58 25.75 4.96
C ILE A 159 -0.83 24.27 5.22
N LEU A 160 0.07 23.59 5.95
CA LEU A 160 -0.08 22.19 6.30
C LEU A 160 -1.31 21.93 7.18
N GLU A 161 -1.67 22.84 8.08
CA GLU A 161 -2.89 22.79 8.91
C GLU A 161 -4.20 22.76 8.11
N LYS A 162 -4.17 23.13 6.82
CA LYS A 162 -5.35 23.11 5.93
C LYS A 162 -5.55 21.77 5.21
N LEU A 163 -4.62 20.83 5.40
CA LEU A 163 -4.63 19.54 4.72
C LEU A 163 -5.17 18.44 5.63
N ASP A 164 -5.78 17.43 5.01
CA ASP A 164 -6.28 16.24 5.68
C ASP A 164 -5.16 15.20 5.86
N VAL A 165 -4.19 15.15 4.93
CA VAL A 165 -3.07 14.20 4.90
C VAL A 165 -1.77 14.91 4.54
N VAL A 166 -0.74 14.69 5.33
CA VAL A 166 0.62 15.17 5.04
C VAL A 166 1.58 13.98 5.07
N VAL A 167 2.20 13.69 3.94
CA VAL A 167 3.27 12.71 3.81
C VAL A 167 4.59 13.46 3.75
N ALA A 168 5.50 13.20 4.66
CA ALA A 168 6.82 13.83 4.66
C ALA A 168 7.87 12.88 4.08
N ALA A 169 8.62 13.36 3.08
CA ALA A 169 9.59 12.55 2.36
C ALA A 169 10.93 13.27 2.15
N ILE A 170 11.96 12.51 1.85
CA ILE A 170 13.29 13.02 1.51
C ILE A 170 13.58 12.70 0.04
N HIS A 171 13.68 13.72 -0.81
CA HIS A 171 14.01 13.57 -2.23
C HIS A 171 15.38 14.15 -2.61
N SER A 172 16.10 14.73 -1.66
CA SER A 172 17.39 15.37 -1.91
C SER A 172 18.34 15.22 -0.72
N GLY A 173 19.63 15.52 -0.92
CA GLY A 173 20.59 15.56 0.16
C GLY A 173 20.95 14.19 0.77
N PHE A 174 20.90 13.10 -0.02
CA PHE A 174 21.18 11.72 0.43
C PHE A 174 22.65 11.48 0.83
N LYS A 175 23.58 12.38 0.51
CA LYS A 175 25.00 12.26 0.83
C LYS A 175 25.39 12.93 2.15
N GLN A 176 24.46 13.05 3.09
CA GLN A 176 24.74 13.59 4.43
C GLN A 176 25.36 12.52 5.34
N GLU A 177 26.15 12.95 6.34
CA GLU A 177 26.63 12.07 7.39
C GLU A 177 25.48 11.38 8.13
N LYS A 178 25.72 10.13 8.59
CA LYS A 178 24.70 9.26 9.19
C LYS A 178 23.94 9.94 10.35
N GLU A 179 24.67 10.56 11.28
CA GLU A 179 24.09 11.24 12.44
C GLU A 179 23.17 12.41 12.03
N LYS A 180 23.58 13.15 10.98
CA LYS A 180 22.78 14.25 10.46
C LYS A 180 21.52 13.75 9.77
N MET A 181 21.66 12.66 8.99
CA MET A 181 20.55 12.02 8.30
C MET A 181 19.52 11.43 9.28
N THR A 182 19.99 10.85 10.39
CA THR A 182 19.11 10.29 11.43
C THR A 182 18.34 11.38 12.20
N LYS A 183 18.90 12.60 12.29
CA LYS A 183 18.23 13.74 12.93
C LYS A 183 17.27 14.49 12.00
N ARG A 184 17.41 14.29 10.70
CA ARG A 184 16.56 14.87 9.68
C ARG A 184 15.18 14.25 9.71
#